data_4b889a05c434fd13c527ee99acc97795
#
_entry.id   4b889a05c434fd13c527ee99acc97795
#
_cell.length_a   1.000
_cell.length_b   1.000
_cell.length_c   1.000
_cell.angle_alpha   90.00
_cell.angle_beta   90.00
_cell.angle_gamma   90.00
#
_symmetry.space_group_name_H-M   'P 1'
#
loop_
_entity.id
_entity.type
_entity.pdbx_description
1 polymer ?
#
loop_
_entity_poly.entity_id
_entity_poly.type
_entity_poly.pdbx_seq_one_letter_code
_entity_poly.pdbx_strand_id
1 'polypeptide(L)'
;MVSVVLDYPDGDGKTIRIVSDESFKTMPSAIKTDDYRFGVVYDANDEIDGWNMPGFDDSGWNSVLKTTAPKGELKLCDATPIVTEMELKPVNIFKSKDGYIYDFGQVNAGVCRLTVKGEKGQNAYTFST
;
A
#
# COMPACT_ATOMS: atom_id res chain seq x y z
N MET A 1 13.74 -6.67 2.49
CA MET A 1 14.66 -5.83 3.31
C MET A 1 14.17 -4.40 3.23
N VAL A 2 14.06 -3.72 4.35
CA VAL A 2 13.69 -2.30 4.40
C VAL A 2 14.82 -1.55 5.09
N SER A 3 15.18 -0.39 4.56
CA SER A 3 16.08 0.55 5.19
C SER A 3 15.42 1.92 5.20
N VAL A 4 15.32 2.53 6.37
CA VAL A 4 14.65 3.82 6.55
C VAL A 4 15.68 4.80 7.11
N VAL A 5 15.74 5.98 6.51
CA VAL A 5 16.41 7.16 7.05
C VAL A 5 15.42 8.30 7.01
N LEU A 6 15.11 8.85 8.16
CA LEU A 6 14.22 9.99 8.29
C LEU A 6 14.96 11.14 8.96
N ASP A 7 15.05 12.25 8.27
CA ASP A 7 15.58 13.51 8.79
C ASP A 7 14.45 14.52 8.93
N TYR A 8 14.25 15.06 10.11
CA TYR A 8 13.24 16.10 10.35
C TYR A 8 13.75 17.15 11.35
N PRO A 9 13.32 18.41 11.22
CA PRO A 9 13.67 19.43 12.18
C PRO A 9 12.93 19.19 13.50
N ASP A 10 13.64 19.35 14.63
CA ASP A 10 12.99 19.52 15.94
C ASP A 10 12.46 20.97 16.10
N GLY A 11 11.74 21.22 17.19
CA GLY A 11 11.21 22.57 17.48
C GLY A 11 12.30 23.64 17.65
N ASP A 12 13.55 23.27 17.88
CA ASP A 12 14.71 24.15 18.07
C ASP A 12 15.57 24.31 16.80
N GLY A 13 15.13 23.76 15.69
CA GLY A 13 15.82 23.86 14.41
C GLY A 13 16.98 22.88 14.22
N LYS A 14 17.14 21.90 15.12
CA LYS A 14 18.09 20.81 14.92
C LYS A 14 17.48 19.72 14.05
N THR A 15 18.32 19.05 13.30
CA THR A 15 17.87 17.88 12.54
C THR A 15 17.93 16.64 13.43
N ILE A 16 16.79 16.01 13.61
CA ILE A 16 16.70 14.67 14.22
C ILE A 16 16.79 13.65 13.11
N ARG A 17 17.67 12.68 13.28
CA ARG A 17 17.84 11.56 12.34
C ARG A 17 17.42 10.25 12.99
N ILE A 18 16.48 9.56 12.37
CA ILE A 18 16.05 8.22 12.73
C ILE A 18 16.51 7.28 11.60
N VAL A 19 17.21 6.21 11.97
CA VAL A 19 17.61 5.16 11.05
C VAL A 19 17.05 3.83 11.52
N SER A 20 16.75 2.94 10.58
CA SER A 20 16.30 1.60 10.92
C SER A 20 17.45 0.80 11.57
N ASP A 21 17.19 0.28 12.75
CA ASP A 21 18.10 -0.55 13.53
C ASP A 21 17.34 -1.68 14.27
N GLU A 22 17.98 -2.36 15.20
CA GLU A 22 17.39 -3.45 15.95
C GLU A 22 16.25 -3.03 16.91
N SER A 23 16.04 -1.73 17.12
CA SER A 23 14.90 -1.22 17.91
C SER A 23 13.58 -1.30 17.15
N PHE A 24 13.64 -1.43 15.83
CA PHE A 24 12.46 -1.57 15.00
C PHE A 24 11.77 -2.90 15.26
N LYS A 25 10.47 -2.91 15.10
CA LYS A 25 9.63 -4.09 15.28
C LYS A 25 8.88 -4.42 14.00
N THR A 26 8.45 -5.65 13.89
CA THR A 26 7.71 -6.16 12.72
C THR A 26 6.60 -7.10 13.14
N MET A 27 5.54 -7.11 12.34
CA MET A 27 4.44 -8.04 12.46
C MET A 27 3.90 -8.40 11.09
N PRO A 28 3.36 -9.61 10.87
CA PRO A 28 2.60 -9.93 9.67
C PRO A 28 1.45 -8.92 9.48
N SER A 29 1.21 -8.50 8.27
CA SER A 29 0.18 -7.52 7.93
C SER A 29 -1.01 -8.15 7.18
N ALA A 30 -2.01 -7.34 6.90
CA ALA A 30 -3.12 -7.68 6.01
C ALA A 30 -2.65 -8.00 4.57
N ILE A 31 -1.49 -7.49 4.15
CA ILE A 31 -0.88 -7.84 2.87
C ILE A 31 -0.19 -9.20 3.01
N LYS A 32 -0.77 -10.23 2.38
CA LYS A 32 -0.24 -11.60 2.43
C LYS A 32 0.82 -11.87 1.40
N THR A 33 0.65 -11.31 0.21
CA THR A 33 1.66 -11.29 -0.85
C THR A 33 1.59 -9.96 -1.56
N ASP A 34 2.74 -9.47 -1.97
CA ASP A 34 2.88 -8.30 -2.83
C ASP A 34 3.88 -8.66 -3.92
N ASP A 35 3.38 -8.86 -5.13
CA ASP A 35 4.18 -9.24 -6.27
C ASP A 35 3.93 -8.30 -7.44
N TYR A 36 4.99 -7.77 -7.96
CA TYR A 36 4.97 -6.82 -9.07
C TYR A 36 4.26 -7.36 -10.33
N ARG A 37 4.27 -8.68 -10.56
CA ARG A 37 3.67 -9.32 -11.74
C ARG A 37 2.32 -9.94 -11.47
N PHE A 38 2.12 -10.46 -10.26
CA PHE A 38 0.93 -11.22 -9.89
C PHE A 38 -0.04 -10.43 -9.02
N GLY A 39 0.35 -9.21 -8.62
CA GLY A 39 -0.49 -8.33 -7.82
C GLY A 39 -0.40 -8.58 -6.32
N VAL A 40 -1.38 -8.10 -5.62
CA VAL A 40 -1.43 -8.08 -4.16
C VAL A 40 -2.55 -9.00 -3.67
N VAL A 41 -2.25 -9.84 -2.70
CA VAL A 41 -3.25 -10.56 -1.91
C VAL A 41 -3.39 -9.86 -0.57
N TYR A 42 -4.58 -9.36 -0.30
CA TYR A 42 -4.91 -8.57 0.88
C TYR A 42 -6.09 -9.18 1.62
N ASP A 43 -5.95 -9.37 2.93
CA ASP A 43 -7.02 -9.84 3.80
C ASP A 43 -7.34 -8.78 4.86
N ALA A 44 -8.46 -8.09 4.69
CA ALA A 44 -8.88 -7.02 5.58
C ALA A 44 -9.21 -7.49 7.01
N ASN A 45 -9.41 -8.79 7.24
CA ASN A 45 -9.63 -9.31 8.58
C ASN A 45 -8.35 -9.27 9.45
N ASP A 46 -7.19 -9.17 8.82
CA ASP A 46 -5.89 -9.09 9.49
C ASP A 46 -5.34 -7.66 9.56
N GLU A 47 -6.20 -6.67 9.33
CA GLU A 47 -5.84 -5.28 9.60
C GLU A 47 -5.65 -5.04 11.09
N ILE A 48 -4.65 -4.21 11.40
CA ILE A 48 -4.32 -3.81 12.78
C ILE A 48 -4.71 -2.34 12.92
N ASP A 49 -5.84 -2.11 13.56
CA ASP A 49 -6.34 -0.75 13.75
C ASP A 49 -5.36 0.09 14.56
N GLY A 50 -5.09 1.29 14.07
CA GLY A 50 -4.31 2.30 14.78
C GLY A 50 -2.79 2.03 14.84
N TRP A 51 -2.27 1.03 14.11
CA TRP A 51 -0.83 0.68 14.13
C TRP A 51 0.11 1.88 13.80
N ASN A 52 -0.40 2.85 13.06
CA ASN A 52 0.34 4.04 12.65
C ASN A 52 0.02 5.28 13.52
N MET A 53 -0.67 5.10 14.64
CA MET A 53 -1.03 6.20 15.53
C MET A 53 -0.02 6.32 16.68
N PRO A 54 0.25 7.55 17.16
CA PRO A 54 1.07 7.75 18.34
C PRO A 54 0.50 7.00 19.56
N GLY A 55 1.37 6.29 20.28
CA GLY A 55 0.98 5.56 21.49
C GLY A 55 0.40 4.16 21.21
N PHE A 56 0.47 3.67 19.99
CA PHE A 56 0.12 2.29 19.68
C PHE A 56 0.98 1.31 20.50
N ASP A 57 0.34 0.30 21.08
CA ASP A 57 1.04 -0.76 21.83
C ASP A 57 1.59 -1.82 20.87
N ASP A 58 2.88 -1.74 20.59
CA ASP A 58 3.62 -2.69 19.77
C ASP A 58 4.39 -3.75 20.59
N SER A 59 4.05 -3.94 21.87
CA SER A 59 4.75 -4.87 22.76
C SER A 59 4.72 -6.31 22.27
N GLY A 60 3.66 -6.70 21.56
CA GLY A 60 3.51 -8.03 20.96
C GLY A 60 4.20 -8.21 19.60
N TRP A 61 4.85 -7.19 19.06
CA TRP A 61 5.53 -7.27 17.77
C TRP A 61 6.91 -7.92 17.90
N ASN A 62 7.33 -8.59 16.84
CA ASN A 62 8.63 -9.26 16.80
C ASN A 62 9.76 -8.24 16.55
N SER A 63 10.93 -8.52 17.10
CA SER A 63 12.14 -7.78 16.76
C SER A 63 12.55 -8.03 15.31
N VAL A 64 13.08 -7.01 14.65
CA VAL A 64 13.63 -7.15 13.31
C VAL A 64 14.97 -7.88 13.33
N LEU A 65 15.30 -8.53 12.22
CA LEU A 65 16.59 -9.16 12.01
C LEU A 65 17.44 -8.28 11.11
N LYS A 66 18.62 -7.96 11.59
CA LYS A 66 19.62 -7.29 10.76
C LYS A 66 20.19 -8.26 9.73
N THR A 67 20.22 -7.83 8.49
CA THR A 67 20.76 -8.62 7.39
C THR A 67 21.72 -7.79 6.55
N THR A 68 22.51 -8.45 5.74
CA THR A 68 23.46 -7.76 4.84
C THR A 68 22.69 -6.94 3.81
N ALA A 69 22.99 -5.67 3.74
CA ALA A 69 22.43 -4.78 2.73
C ALA A 69 22.91 -5.16 1.32
N PRO A 70 22.09 -4.88 0.28
CA PRO A 70 22.59 -4.91 -1.09
C PRO A 70 23.82 -4.04 -1.25
N LYS A 71 24.75 -4.44 -2.12
CA LYS A 71 25.91 -3.63 -2.46
C LYS A 71 25.44 -2.40 -3.25
N GLY A 72 25.97 -1.25 -2.90
CA GLY A 72 25.67 0.01 -3.59
C GLY A 72 25.63 1.19 -2.64
N GLU A 73 25.48 2.36 -3.21
CA GLU A 73 25.30 3.61 -2.49
C GLU A 73 23.80 3.92 -2.38
N LEU A 74 23.35 4.32 -1.19
CA LEU A 74 21.98 4.80 -1.01
C LEU A 74 21.87 6.20 -1.62
N LYS A 75 20.91 6.35 -2.53
CA LYS A 75 20.59 7.62 -3.18
C LYS A 75 19.12 7.90 -3.07
N LEU A 76 18.76 9.17 -3.07
CA LEU A 76 17.35 9.56 -3.24
C LEU A 76 16.89 9.13 -4.63
N CYS A 77 15.67 8.60 -4.70
CA CYS A 77 15.03 8.29 -5.96
C CYS A 77 14.62 9.61 -6.62
N ASP A 78 15.14 9.87 -7.81
CA ASP A 78 14.83 11.04 -8.64
C ASP A 78 13.77 10.73 -9.72
N ALA A 79 13.28 9.50 -9.76
CA ALA A 79 12.21 9.13 -10.67
C ALA A 79 10.90 9.80 -10.27
N THR A 80 10.16 10.27 -11.26
CA THR A 80 8.81 10.82 -11.04
C THR A 80 7.91 9.78 -10.38
N PRO A 81 7.30 10.08 -9.22
CA PRO A 81 6.43 9.13 -8.55
C PRO A 81 5.15 8.87 -9.35
N ILE A 82 4.63 7.65 -9.23
CA ILE A 82 3.30 7.33 -9.75
C ILE A 82 2.28 7.90 -8.76
N VAL A 83 1.48 8.83 -9.26
CA VAL A 83 0.45 9.52 -8.46
C VAL A 83 -0.91 9.39 -9.11
N THR A 84 -1.97 9.56 -8.33
CA THR A 84 -3.31 9.68 -8.87
C THR A 84 -3.48 11.09 -9.43
N GLU A 85 -3.51 11.22 -10.75
CA GLU A 85 -3.71 12.53 -11.42
C GLU A 85 -5.18 12.93 -11.45
N MET A 86 -6.07 11.94 -11.66
CA MET A 86 -7.52 12.21 -11.73
C MET A 86 -8.33 10.99 -11.32
N GLU A 87 -9.55 11.24 -10.89
CA GLU A 87 -10.58 10.21 -10.71
C GLU A 87 -11.61 10.34 -11.83
N LEU A 88 -11.81 9.25 -12.56
CA LEU A 88 -12.81 9.19 -13.62
C LEU A 88 -14.07 8.50 -13.12
N LYS A 89 -15.20 9.02 -13.55
CA LYS A 89 -16.51 8.36 -13.36
C LYS A 89 -16.94 7.72 -14.68
N PRO A 90 -17.63 6.59 -14.64
CA PRO A 90 -18.19 6.01 -15.86
C PRO A 90 -19.10 7.01 -16.57
N VAL A 91 -18.91 7.17 -17.88
CA VAL A 91 -19.80 7.95 -18.74
C VAL A 91 -21.00 7.11 -19.18
N ASN A 92 -20.87 5.79 -19.17
CA ASN A 92 -21.94 4.85 -19.45
C ASN A 92 -21.78 3.54 -18.66
N ILE A 93 -22.91 2.90 -18.35
CA ILE A 93 -22.97 1.59 -17.69
C ILE A 93 -24.00 0.76 -18.41
N PHE A 94 -23.62 -0.39 -18.91
CA PHE A 94 -24.57 -1.27 -19.58
C PHE A 94 -24.39 -2.72 -19.16
N LYS A 95 -25.50 -3.46 -19.20
CA LYS A 95 -25.52 -4.87 -18.82
C LYS A 95 -24.91 -5.71 -19.92
N SER A 96 -24.04 -6.63 -19.52
CA SER A 96 -23.48 -7.69 -20.36
C SER A 96 -24.02 -9.04 -19.92
N LYS A 97 -23.67 -10.10 -20.65
CA LYS A 97 -24.04 -11.48 -20.32
C LYS A 97 -23.54 -11.89 -18.93
N ASP A 98 -22.32 -11.47 -18.57
CA ASP A 98 -21.60 -11.94 -17.39
C ASP A 98 -21.45 -10.84 -16.30
N GLY A 99 -22.17 -9.69 -16.45
CA GLY A 99 -22.11 -8.62 -15.47
C GLY A 99 -22.43 -7.25 -16.04
N TYR A 100 -21.65 -6.25 -15.66
CA TYR A 100 -21.79 -4.87 -16.11
C TYR A 100 -20.49 -4.37 -16.71
N ILE A 101 -20.59 -3.62 -17.78
CA ILE A 101 -19.48 -2.90 -18.39
C ILE A 101 -19.61 -1.42 -18.01
N TYR A 102 -18.51 -0.89 -17.49
CA TYR A 102 -18.36 0.52 -17.10
C TYR A 102 -17.46 1.20 -18.11
N ASP A 103 -18.04 2.05 -18.93
CA ASP A 103 -17.33 2.81 -19.95
C ASP A 103 -16.89 4.15 -19.36
N PHE A 104 -15.59 4.42 -19.38
CA PHE A 104 -15.01 5.67 -18.90
C PHE A 104 -14.75 6.69 -20.02
N GLY A 105 -15.14 6.37 -21.26
CA GLY A 105 -15.03 7.26 -22.41
C GLY A 105 -13.62 7.46 -22.94
N GLN A 106 -12.61 6.89 -22.31
CA GLN A 106 -11.22 6.96 -22.73
C GLN A 106 -10.40 5.78 -22.20
N VAL A 107 -9.30 5.48 -22.88
CA VAL A 107 -8.34 4.50 -22.43
C VAL A 107 -7.46 5.10 -21.32
N ASN A 108 -7.30 4.38 -20.23
CA ASN A 108 -6.55 4.84 -19.07
C ASN A 108 -5.63 3.74 -18.53
N ALA A 109 -4.52 4.15 -17.95
CA ALA A 109 -3.75 3.33 -17.03
C ALA A 109 -4.11 3.76 -15.59
N GLY A 110 -4.59 2.82 -14.77
CA GLY A 110 -5.01 3.15 -13.41
C GLY A 110 -5.56 1.97 -12.65
N VAL A 111 -6.16 2.26 -11.50
CA VAL A 111 -6.81 1.28 -10.62
C VAL A 111 -8.29 1.59 -10.50
N CYS A 112 -9.10 0.55 -10.37
CA CYS A 112 -10.54 0.70 -10.16
C CYS A 112 -10.86 0.79 -8.66
N ARG A 113 -11.70 1.76 -8.30
CA ARG A 113 -12.34 1.80 -6.98
C ARG A 113 -13.75 1.24 -7.11
N LEU A 114 -14.01 0.10 -6.49
CA LEU A 114 -15.31 -0.54 -6.48
C LEU A 114 -15.90 -0.48 -5.06
N THR A 115 -17.07 0.14 -4.93
CA THR A 115 -17.84 0.13 -3.68
C THR A 115 -18.98 -0.86 -3.83
N VAL A 116 -18.98 -1.89 -3.01
CA VAL A 116 -19.98 -2.97 -3.06
C VAL A 116 -20.62 -3.19 -1.70
N LYS A 117 -21.83 -3.70 -1.72
CA LYS A 117 -22.52 -4.24 -0.56
C LYS A 117 -22.90 -5.69 -0.88
N GLY A 118 -22.47 -6.61 -0.04
CA GLY A 118 -22.70 -8.03 -0.25
C GLY A 118 -22.76 -8.80 1.07
N GLU A 119 -23.04 -10.08 0.97
CA GLU A 119 -23.06 -11.02 2.09
C GLU A 119 -21.76 -11.81 2.14
N LYS A 120 -21.47 -12.40 3.30
CA LYS A 120 -20.29 -13.25 3.47
C LYS A 120 -20.28 -14.39 2.44
N GLY A 121 -19.16 -14.53 1.73
CA GLY A 121 -18.96 -15.57 0.72
C GLY A 121 -19.31 -15.14 -0.70
N GLN A 122 -19.83 -13.93 -0.92
CA GLN A 122 -19.98 -13.37 -2.25
C GLN A 122 -18.64 -12.90 -2.80
N ASN A 123 -18.41 -13.12 -4.09
CA ASN A 123 -17.22 -12.67 -4.81
C ASN A 123 -17.61 -11.61 -5.83
N ALA A 124 -16.78 -10.59 -5.97
CA ALA A 124 -16.85 -9.62 -7.05
C ALA A 124 -15.53 -9.68 -7.85
N TYR A 125 -15.64 -9.73 -9.16
CA TYR A 125 -14.49 -9.75 -10.06
C TYR A 125 -14.52 -8.52 -10.95
N THR A 126 -13.38 -7.86 -11.09
CA THR A 126 -13.20 -6.76 -12.05
C THR A 126 -12.12 -7.15 -13.06
N PHE A 127 -12.38 -6.87 -14.32
CA PHE A 127 -11.43 -7.06 -15.41
C PHE A 127 -11.30 -5.74 -16.15
N SER A 128 -10.08 -5.35 -16.47
CA SER A 128 -9.77 -4.23 -17.36
C SER A 128 -9.40 -4.77 -18.74
N THR A 129 -9.90 -4.16 -19.78
CA THR A 129 -9.55 -4.49 -21.18
C THR A 129 -8.92 -3.28 -21.84
#